data_8c6d561c4cc7f28f9e3827e22b5f4031
#
_entry.id   8c6d561c4cc7f28f9e3827e22b5f4031
#
_cell.length_a   1.000
_cell.length_b   1.000
_cell.length_c   1.000
_cell.angle_alpha   90.00
_cell.angle_beta   90.00
_cell.angle_gamma   90.00
#
_symmetry.space_group_name_H-M   'P 1'
#
loop_
_entity.id
_entity.type
_entity.pdbx_description
1 polymer ?
#
loop_
_entity_poly.entity_id
_entity_poly.type
_entity_poly.pdbx_seq_one_letter_code
_entity_poly.pdbx_strand_id
1 'polypeptide(L)'
;MITLRDVSKTITEPDGSTRTLFDRLHFDLREDDRFVAITGRSGSGKSTLLRILAGLDTDFEGAYEHDGRVLERTASRMAAHRLRHIGIVTQDHNLLGDRSVLDNVRLGVPARADSAARAHDALEAVGISHLVAKRPRRLSGGEAQRVAIARATAKRPAVVLADEPTGALDETTEDDVLALFDQLQHAGSKFVIVTHSERVAQRCGRRLHLQHGQLIECGT
;
A
#
# COMPACT_ATOMS: atom_id res chain seq x y z
N MET A 1 12.72 8.25 1.70
CA MET A 1 11.79 8.25 2.86
C MET A 1 10.63 9.18 2.55
N ILE A 2 9.39 8.82 2.93
CA ILE A 2 8.19 9.64 2.68
C ILE A 2 7.87 10.41 3.95
N THR A 3 7.60 11.73 3.81
CA THR A 3 7.14 12.58 4.90
C THR A 3 5.96 13.43 4.43
N LEU A 4 4.94 13.54 5.24
CA LEU A 4 3.82 14.47 5.09
C LEU A 4 3.94 15.54 6.18
N ARG A 5 3.87 16.83 5.78
CA ARG A 5 3.92 17.96 6.71
C ARG A 5 2.68 18.82 6.58
N ASP A 6 2.06 19.09 7.72
CA ASP A 6 0.90 19.98 7.85
C ASP A 6 -0.23 19.64 6.85
N VAL A 7 -0.49 18.35 6.66
CA VAL A 7 -1.50 17.90 5.69
C VAL A 7 -2.90 18.15 6.22
N SER A 8 -3.64 19.03 5.52
CA SER A 8 -5.06 19.27 5.77
C SER A 8 -5.87 18.80 4.57
N LYS A 9 -6.94 18.06 4.85
CA LYS A 9 -7.82 17.48 3.83
C LYS A 9 -9.27 17.60 4.25
N THR A 10 -10.07 18.21 3.38
CA THR A 10 -11.53 18.26 3.49
C THR A 10 -12.15 17.46 2.36
N ILE A 11 -13.23 16.75 2.64
CA ILE A 11 -14.02 16.02 1.64
C ILE A 11 -15.43 16.58 1.61
N THR A 12 -16.09 16.44 0.45
CA THR A 12 -17.50 16.72 0.30
C THR A 12 -18.28 15.40 0.44
N GLU A 13 -19.19 15.35 1.36
CA GLU A 13 -20.09 14.21 1.58
C GLU A 13 -21.20 14.17 0.52
N PRO A 14 -21.88 13.03 0.31
CA PRO A 14 -22.95 12.93 -0.70
C PRO A 14 -24.12 13.90 -0.51
N ASP A 15 -24.35 14.38 0.71
CA ASP A 15 -25.39 15.38 1.03
C ASP A 15 -24.97 16.82 0.76
N GLY A 16 -23.75 17.03 0.23
CA GLY A 16 -23.17 18.34 -0.06
C GLY A 16 -22.49 19.00 1.14
N SER A 17 -22.54 18.41 2.32
CA SER A 17 -21.79 18.90 3.48
C SER A 17 -20.29 18.67 3.31
N THR A 18 -19.47 19.43 4.02
CA THR A 18 -18.03 19.25 4.03
C THR A 18 -17.55 18.72 5.38
N ARG A 19 -16.61 17.78 5.35
CA ARG A 19 -15.98 17.22 6.54
C ARG A 19 -14.46 17.28 6.44
N THR A 20 -13.82 17.87 7.43
CA THR A 20 -12.36 17.82 7.55
C THR A 20 -11.94 16.43 8.00
N LEU A 21 -11.14 15.75 7.17
CA LEU A 21 -10.54 14.46 7.50
C LEU A 21 -9.25 14.62 8.26
N PHE A 22 -8.41 15.56 7.82
CA PHE A 22 -7.11 15.85 8.43
C PHE A 22 -6.97 17.35 8.69
N ASP A 23 -6.38 17.70 9.81
CA ASP A 23 -6.03 19.08 10.17
C ASP A 23 -4.57 19.11 10.59
N ARG A 24 -3.70 19.61 9.69
CA ARG A 24 -2.24 19.66 9.85
C ARG A 24 -1.64 18.33 10.33
N LEU A 25 -2.07 17.24 9.72
CA LEU A 25 -1.54 15.91 9.99
C LEU A 25 -0.08 15.80 9.57
N HIS A 26 0.72 15.19 10.44
CA HIS A 26 2.11 14.84 10.17
C HIS A 26 2.27 13.32 10.09
N PHE A 27 3.09 12.87 9.15
CA PHE A 27 3.53 11.49 9.01
C PHE A 27 4.98 11.47 8.54
N ASP A 28 5.79 10.64 9.15
CA ASP A 28 7.14 10.34 8.70
C ASP A 28 7.36 8.83 8.65
N LEU A 29 7.89 8.33 7.55
CA LEU A 29 8.40 6.96 7.46
C LEU A 29 9.88 7.01 7.82
N ARG A 30 10.24 6.51 9.01
CA ARG A 30 11.60 6.58 9.58
C ARG A 30 12.55 5.57 8.93
N GLU A 31 13.84 5.77 9.12
CA GLU A 31 14.85 4.90 8.53
C GLU A 31 14.82 3.49 9.12
N ASP A 32 14.54 3.38 10.40
CA ASP A 32 14.42 2.13 11.16
C ASP A 32 13.03 1.46 11.05
N ASP A 33 12.02 2.17 10.52
CA ASP A 33 10.71 1.58 10.27
C ASP A 33 10.83 0.43 9.26
N ARG A 34 10.34 -0.74 9.64
CA ARG A 34 10.17 -1.92 8.78
C ARG A 34 8.71 -2.12 8.44
N PHE A 35 7.89 -2.18 9.49
CA PHE A 35 6.44 -2.28 9.42
C PHE A 35 5.82 -1.19 10.28
N VAL A 36 4.96 -0.38 9.66
CA VAL A 36 4.15 0.64 10.35
C VAL A 36 2.69 0.28 10.17
N ALA A 37 1.97 0.08 11.26
CA ALA A 37 0.52 -0.09 11.22
C ALA A 37 -0.17 1.27 11.39
N ILE A 38 -1.20 1.52 10.59
CA ILE A 38 -2.14 2.63 10.76
C ILE A 38 -3.49 2.05 11.10
N THR A 39 -3.93 2.28 12.33
CA THR A 39 -5.23 1.85 12.86
C THR A 39 -6.17 3.03 13.02
N GLY A 40 -7.42 2.77 13.35
CA GLY A 40 -8.43 3.81 13.59
C GLY A 40 -9.84 3.36 13.21
N ARG A 41 -10.85 4.10 13.63
CA ARG A 41 -12.27 3.79 13.35
C ARG A 41 -12.55 3.75 11.84
N SER A 42 -13.62 3.03 11.46
CA SER A 42 -14.14 3.12 10.09
C SER A 42 -14.50 4.58 9.78
N GLY A 43 -14.20 5.03 8.56
CA GLY A 43 -14.44 6.42 8.14
C GLY A 43 -13.47 7.45 8.72
N SER A 44 -12.44 7.09 9.49
CA SER A 44 -11.47 8.06 10.04
C SER A 44 -10.53 8.66 8.97
N GLY A 45 -10.51 8.13 7.74
CA GLY A 45 -9.66 8.63 6.66
C GLY A 45 -8.42 7.79 6.37
N LYS A 46 -8.28 6.59 6.94
CA LYS A 46 -7.08 5.72 6.74
C LYS A 46 -6.77 5.46 5.27
N SER A 47 -7.78 5.02 4.50
CA SER A 47 -7.60 4.77 3.07
C SER A 47 -7.31 6.06 2.29
N THR A 48 -7.85 7.21 2.70
CA THR A 48 -7.51 8.52 2.14
C THR A 48 -6.06 8.88 2.43
N LEU A 49 -5.59 8.68 3.66
CA LEU A 49 -4.19 8.88 4.02
C LEU A 49 -3.26 7.99 3.20
N LEU A 50 -3.64 6.72 3.04
CA LEU A 50 -2.86 5.78 2.22
C LEU A 50 -2.84 6.20 0.74
N ARG A 51 -3.95 6.75 0.21
CA ARG A 51 -4.00 7.32 -1.16
C ARG A 51 -3.12 8.56 -1.30
N ILE A 52 -3.04 9.41 -0.27
CA ILE A 52 -2.12 10.56 -0.23
C ILE A 52 -0.67 10.04 -0.22
N LEU A 53 -0.31 9.09 0.65
CA LEU A 53 1.00 8.47 0.70
C LEU A 53 1.38 7.80 -0.63
N ALA A 54 0.40 7.21 -1.31
CA ALA A 54 0.57 6.64 -2.64
C ALA A 54 0.73 7.69 -3.75
N GLY A 55 0.49 8.97 -3.47
CA GLY A 55 0.42 10.03 -4.47
C GLY A 55 -0.73 9.86 -5.46
N LEU A 56 -1.81 9.18 -5.05
CA LEU A 56 -3.05 9.02 -5.82
C LEU A 56 -4.03 10.15 -5.54
N ASP A 57 -4.05 10.66 -4.32
CA ASP A 57 -4.78 11.86 -3.93
C ASP A 57 -3.76 12.98 -3.76
N THR A 58 -3.87 14.01 -4.56
CA THR A 58 -2.96 15.19 -4.57
C THR A 58 -3.67 16.46 -4.12
N ASP A 59 -4.98 16.38 -3.87
CA ASP A 59 -5.84 17.48 -3.45
C ASP A 59 -5.85 17.57 -1.91
N PHE A 60 -4.85 18.22 -1.35
CA PHE A 60 -4.71 18.51 0.08
C PHE A 60 -3.80 19.71 0.27
N GLU A 61 -3.88 20.39 1.39
CA GLU A 61 -2.94 21.44 1.82
C GLU A 61 -1.75 20.79 2.54
N GLY A 62 -0.62 21.51 2.62
CA GLY A 62 0.61 21.02 3.22
C GLY A 62 1.61 20.49 2.20
N ALA A 63 2.61 19.73 2.65
CA ALA A 63 3.71 19.25 1.82
C ALA A 63 3.82 17.72 1.81
N TYR A 64 4.16 17.18 0.64
CA TYR A 64 4.61 15.80 0.44
C TYR A 64 6.11 15.82 0.14
N GLU A 65 6.90 15.15 0.96
CA GLU A 65 8.35 15.08 0.79
C GLU A 65 8.80 13.66 0.52
N HIS A 66 9.85 13.53 -0.30
CA HIS A 66 10.59 12.29 -0.48
C HIS A 66 12.09 12.58 -0.35
N ASP A 67 12.76 11.87 0.57
CA ASP A 67 14.17 12.05 0.91
C ASP A 67 14.52 13.53 1.22
N GLY A 68 13.66 14.18 2.02
CA GLY A 68 13.82 15.57 2.45
C GLY A 68 13.56 16.62 1.38
N ARG A 69 13.06 16.22 0.19
CA ARG A 69 12.72 17.14 -0.90
C ARG A 69 11.21 17.19 -1.09
N VAL A 70 10.66 18.39 -1.09
CA VAL A 70 9.25 18.60 -1.42
C VAL A 70 9.01 18.19 -2.87
N LEU A 71 8.02 17.33 -3.07
CA LEU A 71 7.58 16.92 -4.39
C LEU A 71 6.41 17.80 -4.86
N GLU A 72 6.53 18.23 -6.10
CA GLU A 72 5.43 18.86 -6.80
C GLU A 72 4.30 17.85 -7.02
N ARG A 73 3.09 18.17 -6.55
CA ARG A 73 1.94 17.27 -6.56
C ARG A 73 1.16 17.25 -7.87
N THR A 74 1.85 17.39 -9.00
CA THR A 74 1.22 17.18 -10.31
C THR A 74 0.98 15.69 -10.57
N ALA A 75 -0.07 15.36 -11.29
CA ALA A 75 -0.43 13.97 -11.60
C ALA A 75 0.74 13.19 -12.23
N SER A 76 1.48 13.82 -13.15
CA SER A 76 2.62 13.20 -13.84
C SER A 76 3.80 12.94 -12.90
N ARG A 77 4.15 13.91 -12.04
CA ARG A 77 5.25 13.77 -11.08
C ARG A 77 4.94 12.70 -10.05
N MET A 78 3.73 12.72 -9.48
CA MET A 78 3.31 11.71 -8.51
C MET A 78 3.18 10.32 -9.14
N ALA A 79 2.74 10.20 -10.41
CA ALA A 79 2.74 8.93 -11.12
C ALA A 79 4.17 8.39 -11.33
N ALA A 80 5.12 9.25 -11.72
CA ALA A 80 6.52 8.86 -11.89
C ALA A 80 7.17 8.45 -10.55
N HIS A 81 6.86 9.17 -9.45
CA HIS A 81 7.31 8.82 -8.11
C HIS A 81 6.75 7.47 -7.67
N ARG A 82 5.43 7.26 -7.80
CA ARG A 82 4.75 6.00 -7.48
C ARG A 82 5.32 4.82 -8.26
N LEU A 83 5.54 5.01 -9.56
CA LEU A 83 6.11 3.97 -10.42
C LEU A 83 7.48 3.50 -9.94
N ARG A 84 8.30 4.39 -9.41
CA ARG A 84 9.68 4.07 -8.98
C ARG A 84 9.76 3.55 -7.56
N HIS A 85 8.97 4.10 -6.63
CA HIS A 85 9.23 3.96 -5.20
C HIS A 85 8.12 3.26 -4.41
N ILE A 86 6.88 3.20 -4.93
CA ILE A 86 5.72 2.78 -4.13
C ILE A 86 5.02 1.59 -4.76
N GLY A 87 4.93 0.47 -4.03
CA GLY A 87 4.01 -0.63 -4.29
C GLY A 87 2.68 -0.38 -3.59
N ILE A 88 1.57 -0.82 -4.17
CA ILE A 88 0.24 -0.67 -3.58
C ILE A 88 -0.48 -2.00 -3.61
N VAL A 89 -0.94 -2.44 -2.43
CA VAL A 89 -1.81 -3.61 -2.23
C VAL A 89 -3.14 -3.09 -1.69
N THR A 90 -4.23 -3.32 -2.43
CA THR A 90 -5.58 -2.86 -2.07
C THR A 90 -6.43 -4.02 -1.59
N GLN A 91 -7.42 -3.75 -0.76
CA GLN A 91 -8.35 -4.73 -0.21
C GLN A 91 -9.06 -5.54 -1.32
N ASP A 92 -9.52 -4.90 -2.38
CA ASP A 92 -10.24 -5.54 -3.50
C ASP A 92 -9.31 -6.16 -4.55
N HIS A 93 -8.00 -6.24 -4.28
CA HIS A 93 -6.95 -6.71 -5.19
C HIS A 93 -6.85 -5.92 -6.51
N ASN A 94 -7.94 -5.40 -7.06
CA ASN A 94 -8.03 -4.63 -8.32
C ASN A 94 -7.29 -5.31 -9.48
N LEU A 95 -7.53 -6.62 -9.65
CA LEU A 95 -6.98 -7.39 -10.76
C LEU A 95 -7.83 -7.21 -12.01
N LEU A 96 -7.17 -7.07 -13.17
CA LEU A 96 -7.84 -7.01 -14.47
C LEU A 96 -8.33 -8.40 -14.86
N GLY A 97 -9.65 -8.61 -14.86
CA GLY A 97 -10.27 -9.92 -15.06
C GLY A 97 -10.12 -10.50 -16.48
N ASP A 98 -9.83 -9.65 -17.47
CA ASP A 98 -9.56 -9.99 -18.86
C ASP A 98 -8.09 -10.36 -19.13
N ARG A 99 -7.20 -10.10 -18.19
CA ARG A 99 -5.76 -10.35 -18.26
C ARG A 99 -5.36 -11.63 -17.52
N SER A 100 -4.25 -12.24 -17.92
CA SER A 100 -3.64 -13.34 -17.16
C SER A 100 -3.03 -12.84 -15.84
N VAL A 101 -2.70 -13.77 -14.94
CA VAL A 101 -1.94 -13.49 -13.72
C VAL A 101 -0.62 -12.80 -14.06
N LEU A 102 0.13 -13.33 -15.03
CA LEU A 102 1.39 -12.73 -15.47
C LEU A 102 1.20 -11.29 -15.97
N ASP A 103 0.19 -11.06 -16.81
CA ASP A 103 -0.06 -9.72 -17.34
C ASP A 103 -0.51 -8.74 -16.27
N ASN A 104 -1.26 -9.19 -15.25
CA ASN A 104 -1.59 -8.37 -14.09
C ASN A 104 -0.33 -7.94 -13.32
N VAL A 105 0.62 -8.85 -13.10
CA VAL A 105 1.87 -8.53 -12.39
C VAL A 105 2.77 -7.63 -13.24
N ARG A 106 2.82 -7.83 -14.56
CA ARG A 106 3.57 -6.95 -15.48
C ARG A 106 3.14 -5.49 -15.44
N LEU A 107 1.88 -5.20 -15.10
CA LEU A 107 1.41 -3.81 -14.91
C LEU A 107 2.14 -3.08 -13.76
N GLY A 108 2.65 -3.81 -12.79
CA GLY A 108 3.44 -3.26 -11.68
C GLY A 108 4.89 -2.91 -12.04
N VAL A 109 5.35 -3.33 -13.21
CA VAL A 109 6.74 -3.13 -13.67
C VAL A 109 6.79 -2.05 -14.74
N PRO A 110 7.78 -1.13 -14.71
CA PRO A 110 8.00 -0.21 -15.82
C PRO A 110 8.14 -0.97 -17.16
N ALA A 111 7.57 -0.42 -18.23
CA ALA A 111 7.63 -1.03 -19.57
C ALA A 111 9.09 -1.06 -20.08
N ARG A 112 9.76 -2.18 -19.86
CA ARG A 112 11.14 -2.46 -20.28
C ARG A 112 11.22 -3.88 -20.81
N ALA A 113 12.34 -4.21 -21.48
CA ALA A 113 12.56 -5.54 -22.06
C ALA A 113 12.52 -6.68 -21.01
N ASP A 114 12.90 -6.39 -19.75
CA ASP A 114 12.95 -7.35 -18.63
C ASP A 114 11.63 -7.46 -17.83
N SER A 115 10.56 -6.75 -18.22
CA SER A 115 9.32 -6.70 -17.45
C SER A 115 8.65 -8.07 -17.26
N ALA A 116 8.75 -8.97 -18.23
CA ALA A 116 8.21 -10.32 -18.10
C ALA A 116 9.02 -11.17 -17.10
N ALA A 117 10.35 -11.10 -17.16
CA ALA A 117 11.23 -11.81 -16.22
C ALA A 117 10.96 -11.34 -14.77
N ARG A 118 10.92 -10.04 -14.54
CA ARG A 118 10.60 -9.49 -13.20
C ARG A 118 9.22 -9.90 -12.68
N ALA A 119 8.24 -10.00 -13.56
CA ALA A 119 6.92 -10.48 -13.18
C ALA A 119 6.94 -11.97 -12.80
N HIS A 120 7.72 -12.79 -13.51
CA HIS A 120 7.93 -14.19 -13.15
C HIS A 120 8.65 -14.33 -11.81
N ASP A 121 9.75 -13.60 -11.59
CA ASP A 121 10.47 -13.58 -10.30
C ASP A 121 9.54 -13.20 -9.14
N ALA A 122 8.68 -12.20 -9.33
CA ALA A 122 7.73 -11.78 -8.32
C ALA A 122 6.66 -12.85 -8.04
N LEU A 123 6.18 -13.57 -9.06
CA LEU A 123 5.23 -14.67 -8.90
C LEU A 123 5.88 -15.88 -8.20
N GLU A 124 7.15 -16.13 -8.46
CA GLU A 124 7.92 -17.15 -7.76
C GLU A 124 8.12 -16.79 -6.28
N ALA A 125 8.50 -15.54 -6.00
CA ALA A 125 8.69 -15.04 -4.64
C ALA A 125 7.42 -15.15 -3.77
N VAL A 126 6.23 -15.08 -4.38
CA VAL A 126 4.95 -15.27 -3.67
C VAL A 126 4.38 -16.69 -3.79
N GLY A 127 5.13 -17.63 -4.38
CA GLY A 127 4.79 -19.06 -4.44
C GLY A 127 3.66 -19.45 -5.40
N ILE A 128 3.36 -18.61 -6.43
CA ILE A 128 2.25 -18.85 -7.37
C ILE A 128 2.67 -18.82 -8.84
N SER A 129 3.94 -19.13 -9.14
CA SER A 129 4.46 -19.19 -10.52
C SER A 129 3.68 -20.18 -11.41
N HIS A 130 3.11 -21.25 -10.83
CA HIS A 130 2.27 -22.22 -11.54
C HIS A 130 0.93 -21.65 -12.04
N LEU A 131 0.56 -20.42 -11.64
CA LEU A 131 -0.71 -19.76 -11.99
C LEU A 131 -0.58 -18.73 -13.13
N VAL A 132 0.59 -18.57 -13.72
CA VAL A 132 0.92 -17.48 -14.68
C VAL A 132 -0.11 -17.28 -15.81
N ALA A 133 -0.68 -18.38 -16.32
CA ALA A 133 -1.65 -18.35 -17.40
C ALA A 133 -3.11 -18.26 -16.94
N LYS A 134 -3.38 -18.44 -15.62
CA LYS A 134 -4.74 -18.32 -15.09
C LYS A 134 -5.25 -16.88 -15.19
N ARG A 135 -6.57 -16.74 -15.21
CA ARG A 135 -7.26 -15.45 -15.11
C ARG A 135 -7.78 -15.26 -13.68
N PRO A 136 -7.90 -13.99 -13.19
CA PRO A 136 -8.35 -13.68 -11.82
C PRO A 136 -9.63 -14.38 -11.37
N ARG A 137 -10.60 -14.55 -12.28
CA ARG A 137 -11.89 -15.24 -11.99
C ARG A 137 -11.74 -16.69 -11.54
N ARG A 138 -10.57 -17.32 -11.73
CA ARG A 138 -10.27 -18.71 -11.38
C ARG A 138 -9.34 -18.83 -10.17
N LEU A 139 -9.10 -17.75 -9.48
CA LEU A 139 -8.23 -17.68 -8.32
C LEU A 139 -9.07 -17.76 -7.04
N SER A 140 -8.52 -18.41 -6.00
CA SER A 140 -9.01 -18.25 -4.64
C SER A 140 -8.69 -16.83 -4.12
N GLY A 141 -9.30 -16.43 -3.00
CA GLY A 141 -9.01 -15.14 -2.37
C GLY A 141 -7.53 -14.97 -2.03
N GLY A 142 -6.92 -15.98 -1.42
CA GLY A 142 -5.49 -15.97 -1.10
C GLY A 142 -4.58 -15.96 -2.34
N GLU A 143 -4.93 -16.70 -3.41
CA GLU A 143 -4.20 -16.63 -4.69
C GLU A 143 -4.30 -15.23 -5.30
N ALA A 144 -5.48 -14.61 -5.30
CA ALA A 144 -5.69 -13.25 -5.80
C ALA A 144 -4.89 -12.21 -4.99
N GLN A 145 -4.85 -12.37 -3.67
CA GLN A 145 -4.04 -11.55 -2.78
C GLN A 145 -2.54 -11.68 -3.11
N ARG A 146 -2.03 -12.89 -3.28
CA ARG A 146 -0.63 -13.13 -3.67
C ARG A 146 -0.30 -12.50 -5.03
N VAL A 147 -1.22 -12.53 -6.01
CA VAL A 147 -1.07 -11.82 -7.30
C VAL A 147 -0.98 -10.31 -7.10
N ALA A 148 -1.84 -9.73 -6.24
CA ALA A 148 -1.80 -8.30 -5.94
C ALA A 148 -0.49 -7.88 -5.27
N ILE A 149 0.02 -8.71 -4.35
CA ILE A 149 1.32 -8.50 -3.70
C ILE A 149 2.45 -8.61 -4.73
N ALA A 150 2.47 -9.66 -5.58
CA ALA A 150 3.46 -9.80 -6.64
C ALA A 150 3.47 -8.58 -7.57
N ARG A 151 2.30 -8.09 -7.98
CA ARG A 151 2.18 -6.86 -8.79
C ARG A 151 2.77 -5.64 -8.10
N ALA A 152 2.49 -5.48 -6.80
CA ALA A 152 2.98 -4.35 -6.02
C ALA A 152 4.51 -4.38 -5.87
N THR A 153 5.10 -5.57 -5.77
CA THR A 153 6.52 -5.78 -5.42
C THR A 153 7.43 -6.12 -6.61
N ALA A 154 6.88 -6.44 -7.79
CA ALA A 154 7.65 -6.81 -8.98
C ALA A 154 8.69 -5.78 -9.42
N LYS A 155 8.48 -4.51 -9.11
CA LYS A 155 9.45 -3.43 -9.35
C LYS A 155 10.45 -3.22 -8.22
N ARG A 156 10.38 -4.00 -7.13
CA ARG A 156 11.18 -3.86 -5.90
C ARG A 156 11.08 -2.45 -5.31
N PRO A 157 9.88 -2.01 -4.91
CA PRO A 157 9.66 -0.66 -4.41
C PRO A 157 10.33 -0.48 -3.05
N ALA A 158 10.75 0.75 -2.72
CA ALA A 158 11.25 1.08 -1.39
C ALA A 158 10.15 1.00 -0.32
N VAL A 159 8.90 1.29 -0.70
CA VAL A 159 7.75 1.31 0.21
C VAL A 159 6.58 0.56 -0.40
N VAL A 160 5.97 -0.32 0.38
CA VAL A 160 4.70 -0.99 0.06
C VAL A 160 3.61 -0.44 0.97
N LEU A 161 2.57 0.09 0.38
CA LEU A 161 1.37 0.58 1.05
C LEU A 161 0.28 -0.49 0.90
N ALA A 162 -0.25 -0.98 2.01
CA ALA A 162 -1.26 -2.04 2.01
C ALA A 162 -2.52 -1.57 2.74
N ASP A 163 -3.66 -1.62 2.08
CA ASP A 163 -4.97 -1.30 2.63
C ASP A 163 -5.72 -2.59 2.93
N GLU A 164 -5.91 -2.93 4.20
CA GLU A 164 -6.58 -4.13 4.71
C GLU A 164 -6.11 -5.43 3.98
N PRO A 165 -4.80 -5.70 3.92
CA PRO A 165 -4.27 -6.75 3.04
C PRO A 165 -4.70 -8.17 3.44
N THR A 166 -5.29 -8.35 4.60
CA THR A 166 -5.72 -9.66 5.12
C THR A 166 -7.21 -9.68 5.51
N GLY A 167 -7.93 -8.57 5.35
CA GLY A 167 -9.28 -8.39 5.90
C GLY A 167 -10.36 -9.34 5.36
N ALA A 168 -10.11 -10.02 4.24
CA ALA A 168 -11.03 -10.99 3.65
C ALA A 168 -10.50 -12.43 3.70
N LEU A 169 -9.41 -12.70 4.44
CA LEU A 169 -8.73 -13.98 4.51
C LEU A 169 -9.06 -14.71 5.82
N ASP A 170 -9.01 -16.03 5.78
CA ASP A 170 -8.98 -16.86 6.98
C ASP A 170 -7.62 -16.73 7.70
N GLU A 171 -7.58 -17.13 8.97
CA GLU A 171 -6.39 -16.97 9.83
C GLU A 171 -5.13 -17.63 9.26
N THR A 172 -5.25 -18.81 8.64
CA THR A 172 -4.11 -19.51 8.05
C THR A 172 -3.55 -18.75 6.86
N THR A 173 -4.43 -18.27 5.99
CA THR A 173 -4.05 -17.46 4.81
C THR A 173 -3.50 -16.08 5.24
N GLU A 174 -4.03 -15.49 6.34
CA GLU A 174 -3.48 -14.27 6.93
C GLU A 174 -2.02 -14.47 7.35
N ASP A 175 -1.72 -15.55 8.09
CA ASP A 175 -0.34 -15.86 8.51
C ASP A 175 0.61 -16.04 7.33
N ASP A 176 0.17 -16.72 6.29
CA ASP A 176 0.93 -16.88 5.06
C ASP A 176 1.28 -15.55 4.39
N VAL A 177 0.32 -14.61 4.34
CA VAL A 177 0.52 -13.28 3.77
C VAL A 177 1.49 -12.47 4.63
N LEU A 178 1.38 -12.55 5.96
CA LEU A 178 2.28 -11.86 6.87
C LEU A 178 3.71 -12.42 6.79
N ALA A 179 3.88 -13.73 6.69
CA ALA A 179 5.18 -14.36 6.46
C ALA A 179 5.80 -13.91 5.12
N LEU A 180 4.97 -13.75 4.09
CA LEU A 180 5.42 -13.21 2.81
C LEU A 180 5.88 -11.76 2.93
N PHE A 181 5.17 -10.92 3.70
CA PHE A 181 5.59 -9.53 3.95
C PHE A 181 6.95 -9.49 4.69
N ASP A 182 7.18 -10.39 5.66
CA ASP A 182 8.48 -10.51 6.33
C ASP A 182 9.61 -10.82 5.34
N GLN A 183 9.39 -11.75 4.40
CA GLN A 183 10.37 -12.06 3.35
C GLN A 183 10.67 -10.84 2.45
N LEU A 184 9.63 -10.14 2.02
CA LEU A 184 9.77 -8.96 1.17
C LEU A 184 10.43 -7.79 1.91
N GLN A 185 10.21 -7.66 3.21
CA GLN A 185 10.89 -6.69 4.07
C GLN A 185 12.39 -6.98 4.15
N HIS A 186 12.78 -8.25 4.32
CA HIS A 186 14.20 -8.65 4.28
C HIS A 186 14.86 -8.37 2.94
N ALA A 187 14.09 -8.33 1.85
CA ALA A 187 14.55 -7.91 0.53
C ALA A 187 14.67 -6.37 0.38
N GLY A 188 14.37 -5.59 1.43
CA GLY A 188 14.61 -4.13 1.51
C GLY A 188 13.38 -3.24 1.35
N SER A 189 12.17 -3.77 1.22
CA SER A 189 10.94 -2.96 1.20
C SER A 189 10.47 -2.64 2.62
N LYS A 190 9.98 -1.42 2.85
CA LYS A 190 9.26 -1.02 4.06
C LYS A 190 7.76 -1.14 3.83
N PHE A 191 7.00 -1.41 4.89
CA PHE A 191 5.56 -1.59 4.80
C PHE A 191 4.81 -0.57 5.65
N VAL A 192 3.80 0.06 5.06
CA VAL A 192 2.78 0.84 5.79
C VAL A 192 1.45 0.14 5.56
N ILE A 193 0.89 -0.40 6.63
CA ILE A 193 -0.30 -1.26 6.60
C ILE A 193 -1.45 -0.57 7.31
N VAL A 194 -2.51 -0.26 6.58
CA VAL A 194 -3.79 0.12 7.16
C VAL A 194 -4.53 -1.15 7.51
N THR A 195 -4.96 -1.30 8.78
CA THR A 195 -5.67 -2.50 9.22
C THR A 195 -6.60 -2.26 10.40
N HIS A 196 -7.65 -3.08 10.47
CA HIS A 196 -8.50 -3.27 11.64
C HIS A 196 -8.11 -4.51 12.47
N SER A 197 -7.25 -5.39 11.91
CA SER A 197 -6.76 -6.57 12.63
C SER A 197 -5.72 -6.16 13.67
N GLU A 198 -6.07 -6.37 14.95
CA GLU A 198 -5.14 -6.16 16.06
C GLU A 198 -3.93 -7.10 15.93
N ARG A 199 -4.13 -8.30 15.44
CA ARG A 199 -3.08 -9.30 15.19
C ARG A 199 -2.04 -8.78 14.19
N VAL A 200 -2.47 -8.17 13.10
CA VAL A 200 -1.58 -7.54 12.11
C VAL A 200 -0.86 -6.33 12.74
N ALA A 201 -1.61 -5.50 13.46
CA ALA A 201 -1.04 -4.30 14.09
C ALA A 201 0.03 -4.63 15.13
N GLN A 202 -0.16 -5.71 15.92
CA GLN A 202 0.82 -6.16 16.93
C GLN A 202 2.13 -6.69 16.33
N ARG A 203 2.12 -7.15 15.07
CA ARG A 203 3.34 -7.57 14.37
C ARG A 203 4.16 -6.40 13.82
N CYS A 204 3.57 -5.20 13.78
CA CYS A 204 4.25 -4.01 13.31
C CYS A 204 5.09 -3.37 14.42
N GLY A 205 6.34 -3.03 14.11
CA GLY A 205 7.26 -2.40 15.06
C GLY A 205 6.85 -0.99 15.48
N ARG A 206 6.01 -0.32 14.66
CA ARG A 206 5.47 1.01 14.97
C ARG A 206 3.97 1.02 14.69
N ARG A 207 3.19 1.55 15.64
CA ARG A 207 1.73 1.63 15.53
C ARG A 207 1.28 3.07 15.65
N LEU A 208 0.51 3.51 14.66
CA LEU A 208 -0.08 4.84 14.57
C LEU A 208 -1.61 4.70 14.60
N HIS A 209 -2.28 5.46 15.45
CA HIS A 209 -3.73 5.51 15.52
C HIS A 209 -4.25 6.81 14.92
N LEU A 210 -5.06 6.71 13.87
CA LEU A 210 -5.68 7.86 13.23
C LEU A 210 -6.97 8.22 13.97
N GLN A 211 -6.92 9.34 14.70
CA GLN A 211 -8.02 9.85 15.51
C GLN A 211 -8.10 11.37 15.38
N HIS A 212 -9.32 11.89 15.22
CA HIS A 212 -9.59 13.33 15.08
C HIS A 212 -8.69 14.05 14.07
N GLY A 213 -8.42 13.39 12.94
CA GLY A 213 -7.60 13.95 11.86
C GLY A 213 -6.10 13.99 12.13
N GLN A 214 -5.63 13.36 13.22
CA GLN A 214 -4.23 13.29 13.62
C GLN A 214 -3.75 11.86 13.79
N LEU A 215 -2.46 11.61 13.57
CA LEU A 215 -1.80 10.35 13.87
C LEU A 215 -1.17 10.41 15.28
N ILE A 216 -1.56 9.48 16.11
CA ILE A 216 -1.04 9.32 17.47
C ILE A 216 -0.23 8.04 17.51
N GLU A 217 1.02 8.11 17.91
CA GLU A 217 1.86 6.92 18.10
C GLU A 217 1.41 6.17 19.34
N CYS A 218 1.02 4.90 19.16
CA CYS A 218 0.66 4.04 20.28
C CYS A 218 1.95 3.46 20.88
N GLY A 219 2.12 3.56 22.19
CA GLY A 219 3.21 2.87 22.88
C GLY A 219 3.20 1.36 22.58
N THR A 220 4.38 0.79 22.49
CA THR A 220 4.61 -0.67 22.40
C THR A 220 4.18 -1.37 23.67
#